data_11d500aa37a1c35551bc2b2e670c1769
#
_entry.id   11d500aa37a1c35551bc2b2e670c1769
#
_cell.length_a   1.000
_cell.length_b   1.000
_cell.length_c   1.000
_cell.angle_alpha   90.00
_cell.angle_beta   90.00
_cell.angle_gamma   90.00
#
_symmetry.space_group_name_H-M   'P 1'
#
loop_
_entity.id
_entity.type
_entity.pdbx_description
1 polymer ?
#
loop_
_entity_poly.entity_id
_entity_poly.type
_entity_poly.pdbx_seq_one_letter_code
_entity_poly.pdbx_strand_id
1 'polypeptide(L)'
;MSEIAPAGQSVMLGGGFYSHNSRPQRAAATAADAHLAAAAAVVPLPDRPTPALVGDFGCAGGANEMAPLAVAVDGLRARDATLPIEVAHTDLPQNDFGPLFALLQGPSSYLTEGVYPYVVGRTLYGPLFPDRRLHLGWSAITLHWLSSMPVTVPNRVYANLVEPGPARDALAGRSAADWRAFLTERARELVDGGELVLTGGASFPDGRSGAEGLFMMIQHVIAEMVDDGELRAGEADRIFYPTWNRTMAEWTGPVEELGFEVLAHELTGTDDAENYGESLARGTFADDYLPFVRAITDRPFFRWLDADRTIDDRAGVTEAFYERLHGRIAADPWAAACHWHVVTLRLRRRPR
;
A
#
# COMPACT_ATOMS: atom_id res chain seq x y z
N MET A 1 2.18 -27.58 -9.51
CA MET A 1 2.40 -26.43 -10.41
C MET A 1 1.92 -25.21 -9.65
N SER A 2 2.83 -24.44 -9.03
CA SER A 2 2.46 -23.18 -8.37
C SER A 2 2.18 -22.17 -9.48
N GLU A 3 0.94 -21.75 -9.63
CA GLU A 3 0.61 -20.59 -10.44
C GLU A 3 1.41 -19.40 -9.90
N ILE A 4 2.33 -18.90 -10.74
CA ILE A 4 3.07 -17.66 -10.48
C ILE A 4 2.00 -16.56 -10.40
N ALA A 5 1.95 -15.83 -9.27
CA ALA A 5 1.09 -14.66 -9.14
C ALA A 5 1.24 -13.75 -10.38
N PRO A 6 0.15 -13.16 -10.92
CA PRO A 6 0.24 -12.31 -12.10
C PRO A 6 1.29 -11.22 -11.89
N ALA A 7 2.09 -10.97 -12.94
CA ALA A 7 3.14 -9.97 -12.93
C ALA A 7 2.55 -8.60 -12.54
N GLY A 8 2.94 -8.07 -11.40
CA GLY A 8 2.43 -6.79 -10.89
C GLY A 8 1.98 -6.83 -9.44
N GLN A 9 1.36 -7.92 -8.99
CA GLN A 9 1.00 -8.05 -7.57
C GLN A 9 2.22 -8.48 -6.76
N SER A 10 2.59 -7.70 -5.74
CA SER A 10 3.72 -7.99 -4.86
C SER A 10 3.26 -7.99 -3.41
N VAL A 11 3.76 -8.96 -2.64
CA VAL A 11 3.64 -8.98 -1.18
C VAL A 11 4.86 -8.35 -0.53
N MET A 12 4.69 -7.78 0.64
CA MET A 12 5.79 -7.17 1.41
C MET A 12 6.67 -8.25 2.03
N LEU A 13 7.87 -7.85 2.49
CA LEU A 13 8.75 -8.76 3.25
C LEU A 13 8.03 -9.28 4.50
N GLY A 14 8.02 -10.61 4.63
CA GLY A 14 7.39 -11.32 5.74
C GLY A 14 8.18 -11.24 7.05
N GLY A 15 7.78 -12.05 8.04
CA GLY A 15 8.45 -12.12 9.35
C GLY A 15 8.34 -10.85 10.19
N GLY A 16 7.40 -9.95 9.89
CA GLY A 16 7.26 -8.67 10.59
C GLY A 16 8.24 -7.59 10.15
N PHE A 17 9.14 -7.86 9.20
CA PHE A 17 10.15 -6.87 8.74
C PHE A 17 9.51 -5.59 8.20
N TYR A 18 8.52 -5.70 7.31
CA TYR A 18 7.76 -4.55 6.81
C TYR A 18 7.12 -3.75 7.95
N SER A 19 6.47 -4.42 8.88
CA SER A 19 5.76 -3.80 10.00
C SER A 19 6.67 -2.96 10.91
N HIS A 20 7.92 -3.38 11.09
CA HIS A 20 8.89 -2.64 11.91
C HIS A 20 9.51 -1.45 11.16
N ASN A 21 9.53 -1.47 9.83
CA ASN A 21 10.25 -0.52 8.99
C ASN A 21 9.34 0.35 8.12
N SER A 22 8.08 0.58 8.50
CA SER A 22 7.06 1.30 7.72
C SER A 22 6.62 2.62 8.37
N ARG A 23 7.58 3.44 8.86
CA ARG A 23 7.29 4.75 9.50
C ARG A 23 6.51 5.72 8.60
N PRO A 24 6.88 5.92 7.31
CA PRO A 24 6.13 6.82 6.42
C PRO A 24 4.69 6.36 6.20
N GLN A 25 4.46 5.05 6.05
CA GLN A 25 3.11 4.49 5.87
C GLN A 25 2.26 4.66 7.13
N ARG A 26 2.86 4.51 8.31
CA ARG A 26 2.17 4.76 9.59
C ARG A 26 1.76 6.22 9.74
N ALA A 27 2.65 7.15 9.39
CA ALA A 27 2.32 8.58 9.41
C ALA A 27 1.15 8.90 8.46
N ALA A 28 1.16 8.33 7.25
CA ALA A 28 0.08 8.49 6.29
C ALA A 28 -1.24 7.86 6.77
N ALA A 29 -1.21 6.71 7.44
CA ALA A 29 -2.40 6.07 8.01
C ALA A 29 -3.03 6.93 9.12
N THR A 30 -2.22 7.42 10.05
CA THR A 30 -2.68 8.26 11.18
C THR A 30 -3.36 9.56 10.71
N ALA A 31 -2.96 10.12 9.57
CA ALA A 31 -3.59 11.32 9.01
C ALA A 31 -5.09 11.11 8.69
N ALA A 32 -5.55 9.86 8.51
CA ALA A 32 -6.95 9.55 8.22
C ALA A 32 -7.80 9.19 9.45
N ASP A 33 -7.24 9.15 10.67
CA ASP A 33 -7.97 8.73 11.88
C ASP A 33 -9.23 9.57 12.13
N ALA A 34 -9.19 10.89 11.89
CA ALA A 34 -10.35 11.76 12.02
C ALA A 34 -11.47 11.40 11.03
N HIS A 35 -11.12 11.03 9.80
CA HIS A 35 -12.09 10.59 8.78
C HIS A 35 -12.68 9.23 9.13
N LEU A 36 -11.87 8.33 9.69
CA LEU A 36 -12.31 7.01 10.11
C LEU A 36 -13.26 7.09 11.31
N ALA A 37 -12.94 7.91 12.31
CA ALA A 37 -13.83 8.21 13.43
C ALA A 37 -15.16 8.83 12.96
N ALA A 38 -15.10 9.81 12.05
CA ALA A 38 -16.28 10.45 11.48
C ALA A 38 -17.14 9.46 10.63
N ALA A 39 -16.52 8.51 9.93
CA ALA A 39 -17.23 7.46 9.21
C ALA A 39 -17.90 6.48 10.18
N ALA A 40 -17.18 5.98 11.18
CA ALA A 40 -17.75 5.07 12.20
C ALA A 40 -18.93 5.67 12.96
N ALA A 41 -18.93 7.01 13.14
CA ALA A 41 -20.03 7.72 13.80
C ALA A 41 -21.35 7.77 13.00
N VAL A 42 -21.32 7.52 11.67
CA VAL A 42 -22.50 7.76 10.81
C VAL A 42 -22.91 6.57 9.94
N VAL A 43 -22.03 5.61 9.65
CA VAL A 43 -22.38 4.44 8.81
C VAL A 43 -23.60 3.73 9.38
N PRO A 44 -24.52 3.19 8.55
CA PRO A 44 -25.65 2.42 9.03
C PRO A 44 -25.20 1.25 9.90
N LEU A 45 -25.86 1.05 11.04
CA LEU A 45 -25.66 -0.16 11.84
C LEU A 45 -26.64 -1.24 11.40
N PRO A 46 -26.24 -2.52 11.39
CA PRO A 46 -27.12 -3.62 11.03
C PRO A 46 -28.14 -3.91 12.14
N ASP A 47 -29.30 -4.48 11.74
CA ASP A 47 -30.26 -5.03 12.69
C ASP A 47 -29.68 -6.27 13.37
N ARG A 48 -29.97 -6.40 14.68
CA ARG A 48 -29.60 -7.59 15.46
C ARG A 48 -30.28 -8.85 14.91
N PRO A 49 -29.57 -9.98 14.89
CA PRO A 49 -28.26 -10.28 15.48
C PRO A 49 -27.07 -10.09 14.52
N THR A 50 -27.27 -9.46 13.35
CA THR A 50 -26.23 -9.32 12.33
C THR A 50 -25.08 -8.44 12.85
N PRO A 51 -23.80 -8.87 12.76
CA PRO A 51 -22.66 -8.03 13.12
C PRO A 51 -22.39 -6.94 12.07
N ALA A 52 -21.85 -5.80 12.49
CA ALA A 52 -21.29 -4.85 11.55
C ALA A 52 -19.98 -5.41 10.97
N LEU A 53 -19.77 -5.27 9.66
CA LEU A 53 -18.53 -5.69 8.99
C LEU A 53 -17.67 -4.48 8.68
N VAL A 54 -16.43 -4.50 9.14
CA VAL A 54 -15.34 -3.59 8.78
C VAL A 54 -14.36 -4.35 7.88
N GLY A 55 -14.04 -3.79 6.72
CA GLY A 55 -13.05 -4.35 5.78
C GLY A 55 -11.74 -3.58 5.86
N ASP A 56 -10.64 -4.27 6.00
CA ASP A 56 -9.28 -3.76 5.96
C ASP A 56 -8.60 -4.25 4.67
N PHE A 57 -8.30 -3.35 3.74
CA PHE A 57 -7.83 -3.69 2.39
C PHE A 57 -6.33 -3.47 2.24
N GLY A 58 -5.57 -4.57 2.20
CA GLY A 58 -4.12 -4.58 2.09
C GLY A 58 -3.42 -4.52 3.44
N CYS A 59 -3.80 -5.43 4.34
CA CYS A 59 -3.34 -5.44 5.74
C CYS A 59 -1.86 -5.76 5.93
N ALA A 60 -1.16 -6.33 4.93
CA ALA A 60 0.23 -6.77 5.05
C ALA A 60 0.47 -7.57 6.34
N GLY A 61 1.41 -7.15 7.20
CA GLY A 61 1.67 -7.75 8.52
C GLY A 61 0.83 -7.17 9.67
N GLY A 62 -0.10 -6.24 9.41
CA GLY A 62 -1.10 -5.74 10.36
C GLY A 62 -0.66 -4.62 11.31
N ALA A 63 0.64 -4.27 11.39
CA ALA A 63 1.10 -3.34 12.44
C ALA A 63 0.59 -1.89 12.28
N ASN A 64 0.40 -1.43 11.04
CA ASN A 64 -0.11 -0.09 10.77
C ASN A 64 -1.63 0.00 10.89
N GLU A 65 -2.31 -1.15 10.96
CA GLU A 65 -3.77 -1.25 10.94
C GLU A 65 -4.39 -1.31 12.34
N MET A 66 -3.59 -1.68 13.37
CA MET A 66 -4.12 -1.86 14.73
C MET A 66 -4.76 -0.59 15.30
N ALA A 67 -4.09 0.56 15.18
CA ALA A 67 -4.60 1.82 15.71
C ALA A 67 -5.81 2.36 14.91
N PRO A 68 -5.79 2.46 13.54
CA PRO A 68 -6.95 2.83 12.76
C PRO A 68 -8.17 1.92 13.00
N LEU A 69 -7.96 0.61 13.08
CA LEU A 69 -9.08 -0.32 13.36
C LEU A 69 -9.63 -0.17 14.76
N ALA A 70 -8.80 0.16 15.77
CA ALA A 70 -9.29 0.53 17.10
C ALA A 70 -10.21 1.76 17.02
N VAL A 71 -9.83 2.81 16.27
CA VAL A 71 -10.67 4.00 16.03
C VAL A 71 -12.03 3.61 15.42
N ALA A 72 -12.03 2.72 14.41
CA ALA A 72 -13.25 2.25 13.77
C ALA A 72 -14.14 1.46 14.75
N VAL A 73 -13.57 0.51 15.49
CA VAL A 73 -14.28 -0.33 16.47
C VAL A 73 -14.87 0.52 17.60
N ASP A 74 -14.06 1.42 18.17
CA ASP A 74 -14.49 2.31 19.25
C ASP A 74 -15.61 3.25 18.81
N GLY A 75 -15.51 3.81 17.59
CA GLY A 75 -16.55 4.66 17.01
C GLY A 75 -17.88 3.95 16.79
N LEU A 76 -17.86 2.68 16.34
CA LEU A 76 -19.07 1.85 16.23
C LEU A 76 -19.64 1.50 17.62
N ARG A 77 -18.79 1.15 18.57
CA ARG A 77 -19.16 0.81 19.96
C ARG A 77 -19.71 2.01 20.74
N ALA A 78 -19.25 3.20 20.45
CA ALA A 78 -19.81 4.43 21.05
C ALA A 78 -21.31 4.61 20.73
N ARG A 79 -21.79 4.03 19.62
CA ARG A 79 -23.21 4.09 19.19
C ARG A 79 -24.04 2.92 19.71
N ASP A 80 -23.44 1.75 19.83
CA ASP A 80 -24.03 0.55 20.43
C ASP A 80 -22.94 -0.27 21.11
N ALA A 81 -22.83 -0.14 22.44
CA ALA A 81 -21.80 -0.78 23.25
C ALA A 81 -21.76 -2.31 23.15
N THR A 82 -22.83 -2.94 22.70
CA THR A 82 -22.94 -4.39 22.55
C THR A 82 -22.96 -4.87 21.11
N LEU A 83 -22.77 -3.96 20.11
CA LEU A 83 -22.77 -4.31 18.69
C LEU A 83 -21.74 -5.40 18.40
N PRO A 84 -22.10 -6.56 17.85
CA PRO A 84 -21.09 -7.49 17.33
C PRO A 84 -20.39 -6.87 16.12
N ILE A 85 -19.07 -6.97 16.06
CA ILE A 85 -18.27 -6.41 14.97
C ILE A 85 -17.39 -7.51 14.37
N GLU A 86 -17.44 -7.66 13.07
CA GLU A 86 -16.52 -8.45 12.29
C GLU A 86 -15.48 -7.54 11.64
N VAL A 87 -14.21 -7.88 11.72
CA VAL A 87 -13.12 -7.19 11.02
C VAL A 87 -12.46 -8.16 10.06
N ALA A 88 -12.54 -7.88 8.77
CA ALA A 88 -11.95 -8.72 7.74
C ALA A 88 -10.67 -8.08 7.19
N HIS A 89 -9.53 -8.62 7.60
CA HIS A 89 -8.21 -8.28 7.06
C HIS A 89 -8.02 -8.95 5.71
N THR A 90 -7.77 -8.18 4.68
CA THR A 90 -7.62 -8.71 3.33
C THR A 90 -6.26 -8.40 2.75
N ASP A 91 -5.64 -9.38 2.10
CA ASP A 91 -4.40 -9.23 1.34
C ASP A 91 -4.30 -10.35 0.30
N LEU A 92 -3.22 -10.35 -0.49
CA LEU A 92 -2.96 -11.41 -1.45
C LEU A 92 -2.82 -12.78 -0.78
N PRO A 93 -3.19 -13.88 -1.45
CA PRO A 93 -3.08 -15.23 -0.87
C PRO A 93 -1.65 -15.62 -0.44
N GLN A 94 -0.64 -14.97 -1.03
CA GLN A 94 0.79 -15.21 -0.75
C GLN A 94 1.33 -14.35 0.40
N ASN A 95 0.50 -13.48 0.99
CA ASN A 95 0.90 -12.67 2.13
C ASN A 95 1.22 -13.54 3.35
N ASP A 96 2.23 -13.13 4.12
CA ASP A 96 2.53 -13.74 5.43
C ASP A 96 1.64 -13.11 6.50
N PHE A 97 0.55 -13.79 6.84
CA PHE A 97 -0.39 -13.38 7.89
C PHE A 97 0.08 -13.73 9.32
N GLY A 98 1.22 -14.41 9.49
CA GLY A 98 1.77 -14.77 10.80
C GLY A 98 1.95 -13.57 11.74
N PRO A 99 2.59 -12.48 11.31
CA PRO A 99 2.73 -11.26 12.10
C PRO A 99 1.39 -10.64 12.53
N LEU A 100 0.39 -10.63 11.64
CA LEU A 100 -0.97 -10.15 11.95
C LEU A 100 -1.59 -10.96 13.09
N PHE A 101 -1.53 -12.29 13.05
CA PHE A 101 -2.06 -13.14 14.12
C PHE A 101 -1.36 -12.89 15.45
N ALA A 102 -0.05 -12.65 15.45
CA ALA A 102 0.69 -12.32 16.66
C ALA A 102 0.24 -10.95 17.25
N LEU A 103 0.03 -9.94 16.40
CA LEU A 103 -0.46 -8.62 16.81
C LEU A 103 -1.88 -8.69 17.39
N LEU A 104 -2.78 -9.46 16.78
CA LEU A 104 -4.15 -9.66 17.25
C LEU A 104 -4.21 -10.30 18.66
N GLN A 105 -3.20 -11.08 19.03
CA GLN A 105 -3.08 -11.66 20.39
C GLN A 105 -2.26 -10.77 21.34
N GLY A 106 -1.68 -9.69 20.84
CA GLY A 106 -0.78 -8.82 21.60
C GLY A 106 -1.51 -7.66 22.32
N PRO A 107 -0.76 -6.87 23.11
CA PRO A 107 -1.32 -5.77 23.90
C PRO A 107 -1.80 -4.58 23.05
N SER A 108 -1.36 -4.46 21.81
CA SER A 108 -1.76 -3.39 20.87
C SER A 108 -2.98 -3.77 20.03
N SER A 109 -3.62 -4.91 20.30
CA SER A 109 -4.78 -5.39 19.58
C SER A 109 -6.00 -4.50 19.78
N TYR A 110 -6.78 -4.30 18.72
CA TYR A 110 -8.11 -3.68 18.78
C TYR A 110 -9.20 -4.66 19.26
N LEU A 111 -8.87 -5.93 19.47
CA LEU A 111 -9.84 -6.95 19.85
C LEU A 111 -10.37 -6.73 21.26
N THR A 112 -11.68 -6.67 21.35
CA THR A 112 -12.45 -6.65 22.63
C THR A 112 -13.58 -7.66 22.55
N GLU A 113 -14.33 -7.85 23.63
CA GLU A 113 -15.46 -8.77 23.64
C GLU A 113 -16.46 -8.43 22.53
N GLY A 114 -16.87 -9.45 21.74
CA GLY A 114 -17.79 -9.31 20.63
C GLY A 114 -17.18 -8.68 19.36
N VAL A 115 -15.84 -8.62 19.26
CA VAL A 115 -15.12 -8.27 18.02
C VAL A 115 -14.44 -9.53 17.47
N TYR A 116 -14.69 -9.85 16.20
CA TYR A 116 -14.30 -11.10 15.55
C TYR A 116 -13.40 -10.81 14.34
N PRO A 117 -12.11 -11.17 14.37
CA PRO A 117 -11.21 -10.96 13.23
C PRO A 117 -11.30 -12.13 12.24
N TYR A 118 -11.27 -11.81 10.95
CA TYR A 118 -11.17 -12.74 9.84
C TYR A 118 -10.01 -12.36 8.92
N VAL A 119 -9.49 -13.33 8.18
CA VAL A 119 -8.50 -13.12 7.15
C VAL A 119 -9.05 -13.61 5.81
N VAL A 120 -8.92 -12.78 4.77
CA VAL A 120 -9.35 -13.07 3.41
C VAL A 120 -8.17 -12.96 2.45
N GLY A 121 -7.62 -14.10 2.02
CA GLY A 121 -6.51 -14.18 1.06
C GLY A 121 -7.00 -14.02 -0.37
N ARG A 122 -7.31 -12.79 -0.81
CA ARG A 122 -7.75 -12.45 -2.18
C ARG A 122 -7.29 -11.06 -2.59
N THR A 123 -7.15 -10.86 -3.90
CA THR A 123 -6.87 -9.51 -4.44
C THR A 123 -8.02 -8.55 -4.13
N LEU A 124 -7.67 -7.33 -3.71
CA LEU A 124 -8.65 -6.27 -3.42
C LEU A 124 -9.35 -5.72 -4.69
N TYR A 125 -8.86 -6.05 -5.89
CA TYR A 125 -9.46 -5.67 -7.16
C TYR A 125 -10.59 -6.61 -7.64
N GLY A 126 -10.92 -7.62 -6.85
CA GLY A 126 -12.03 -8.53 -7.08
C GLY A 126 -13.04 -8.52 -5.93
N PRO A 127 -14.06 -9.42 -6.01
CA PRO A 127 -15.06 -9.54 -4.95
C PRO A 127 -14.45 -10.14 -3.68
N LEU A 128 -14.74 -9.53 -2.53
CA LEU A 128 -14.27 -9.96 -1.21
C LEU A 128 -15.42 -10.38 -0.30
N PHE A 129 -16.56 -9.70 -0.41
CA PHE A 129 -17.70 -9.88 0.46
C PHE A 129 -19.00 -10.08 -0.34
N PRO A 130 -20.04 -10.67 0.28
CA PRO A 130 -21.37 -10.67 -0.31
C PRO A 130 -21.89 -9.23 -0.52
N ASP A 131 -22.84 -9.09 -1.45
CA ASP A 131 -23.50 -7.81 -1.72
C ASP A 131 -24.15 -7.23 -0.43
N ARG A 132 -23.99 -5.92 -0.24
CA ARG A 132 -24.59 -5.17 0.88
C ARG A 132 -24.25 -5.74 2.27
N ARG A 133 -23.01 -6.20 2.45
CA ARG A 133 -22.55 -6.76 3.72
C ARG A 133 -21.55 -5.86 4.45
N LEU A 134 -20.77 -5.07 3.70
CA LEU A 134 -19.73 -4.20 4.24
C LEU A 134 -20.34 -2.88 4.75
N HIS A 135 -19.99 -2.44 5.96
CA HIS A 135 -20.46 -1.20 6.55
C HIS A 135 -19.41 -0.09 6.47
N LEU A 136 -18.17 -0.44 6.76
CA LEU A 136 -17.03 0.48 6.73
C LEU A 136 -15.83 -0.21 6.09
N GLY A 137 -15.20 0.44 5.13
CA GLY A 137 -13.97 -0.03 4.50
C GLY A 137 -12.80 0.92 4.81
N TRP A 138 -11.65 0.33 5.09
CA TRP A 138 -10.39 1.01 5.36
C TRP A 138 -9.29 0.51 4.43
N SER A 139 -8.41 1.39 3.97
CA SER A 139 -7.16 1.03 3.29
C SER A 139 -6.12 2.12 3.46
N ALA A 140 -4.88 1.73 3.78
CA ALA A 140 -3.75 2.64 3.85
C ALA A 140 -2.60 2.18 2.95
N ILE A 141 -2.14 3.08 2.07
CA ILE A 141 -0.92 2.93 1.25
C ILE A 141 -0.87 1.59 0.45
N THR A 142 -2.02 1.16 -0.06
CA THR A 142 -2.15 -0.10 -0.84
C THR A 142 -2.65 0.14 -2.25
N LEU A 143 -3.63 1.03 -2.44
CA LEU A 143 -4.36 1.18 -3.69
C LEU A 143 -3.56 1.78 -4.86
N HIS A 144 -2.33 2.21 -4.65
CA HIS A 144 -1.42 2.65 -5.70
C HIS A 144 -0.64 1.49 -6.36
N TRP A 145 -0.69 0.28 -5.79
CA TRP A 145 -0.09 -0.91 -6.40
C TRP A 145 -0.92 -1.38 -7.60
N LEU A 146 -0.25 -1.68 -8.71
CA LEU A 146 -0.90 -2.21 -9.90
C LEU A 146 -1.21 -3.70 -9.75
N SER A 147 -2.36 -4.14 -10.25
CA SER A 147 -2.73 -5.56 -10.24
C SER A 147 -1.84 -6.42 -11.16
N SER A 148 -1.26 -5.80 -12.19
CA SER A 148 -0.33 -6.44 -13.13
C SER A 148 0.51 -5.38 -13.85
N MET A 149 1.69 -5.78 -14.29
CA MET A 149 2.52 -4.96 -15.20
C MET A 149 1.98 -5.09 -16.63
N PRO A 150 1.49 -4.01 -17.25
CA PRO A 150 0.94 -4.08 -18.60
C PRO A 150 2.04 -4.11 -19.67
N VAL A 151 3.24 -3.69 -19.35
CA VAL A 151 4.37 -3.53 -20.26
C VAL A 151 5.69 -3.61 -19.49
N THR A 152 6.73 -4.13 -20.12
CA THR A 152 8.11 -4.00 -19.62
C THR A 152 8.62 -2.59 -19.95
N VAL A 153 9.28 -1.94 -19.01
CA VAL A 153 9.83 -0.59 -19.17
C VAL A 153 11.35 -0.63 -18.95
N PRO A 154 12.13 -0.92 -19.99
CA PRO A 154 13.57 -1.06 -19.88
C PRO A 154 14.24 0.20 -19.32
N ASN A 155 15.25 0.03 -18.48
CA ASN A 155 16.02 1.11 -17.88
C ASN A 155 15.19 2.09 -17.02
N ARG A 156 14.04 1.68 -16.53
CA ARG A 156 13.23 2.44 -15.58
C ARG A 156 12.74 1.51 -14.47
N VAL A 157 12.73 2.03 -13.26
CA VAL A 157 12.33 1.27 -12.06
C VAL A 157 11.07 1.82 -11.40
N TYR A 158 10.58 2.98 -11.85
CA TYR A 158 9.49 3.70 -11.20
C TYR A 158 8.66 4.48 -12.21
N ALA A 159 7.33 4.42 -12.08
CA ALA A 159 6.40 4.99 -13.05
C ALA A 159 6.57 6.50 -13.26
N ASN A 160 6.88 7.26 -12.17
CA ASN A 160 7.07 8.70 -12.26
C ASN A 160 8.37 9.12 -12.99
N LEU A 161 9.29 8.16 -13.23
CA LEU A 161 10.49 8.36 -14.05
C LEU A 161 10.31 7.93 -15.52
N VAL A 162 9.14 7.40 -15.88
CA VAL A 162 8.83 7.00 -17.26
C VAL A 162 8.39 8.23 -18.06
N GLU A 163 9.07 8.48 -19.17
CA GLU A 163 8.73 9.59 -20.06
C GLU A 163 7.32 9.43 -20.65
N PRO A 164 6.64 10.56 -21.01
CA PRO A 164 5.37 10.49 -21.72
C PRO A 164 5.46 9.64 -23.00
N GLY A 165 4.48 8.75 -23.20
CA GLY A 165 4.43 7.86 -24.35
C GLY A 165 3.73 6.53 -24.05
N PRO A 166 3.75 5.57 -24.99
CA PRO A 166 2.93 4.35 -24.92
C PRO A 166 3.13 3.52 -23.63
N ALA A 167 4.34 3.46 -23.09
CA ALA A 167 4.63 2.71 -21.86
C ALA A 167 3.97 3.38 -20.64
N ARG A 168 4.10 4.71 -20.52
CA ARG A 168 3.45 5.48 -19.47
C ARG A 168 1.93 5.41 -19.57
N ASP A 169 1.39 5.51 -20.80
CA ASP A 169 -0.05 5.40 -21.06
C ASP A 169 -0.60 4.01 -20.67
N ALA A 170 0.17 2.94 -20.92
CA ALA A 170 -0.21 1.59 -20.53
C ALA A 170 -0.26 1.44 -18.98
N LEU A 171 0.72 1.99 -18.25
CA LEU A 171 0.74 2.01 -16.79
C LEU A 171 -0.46 2.79 -16.22
N ALA A 172 -0.72 3.99 -16.76
CA ALA A 172 -1.87 4.81 -16.38
C ALA A 172 -3.20 4.09 -16.64
N GLY A 173 -3.33 3.47 -17.82
CA GLY A 173 -4.51 2.68 -18.19
C GLY A 173 -4.75 1.49 -17.25
N ARG A 174 -3.69 0.77 -16.83
CA ARG A 174 -3.79 -0.30 -15.84
C ARG A 174 -4.25 0.24 -14.50
N SER A 175 -3.65 1.33 -14.03
CA SER A 175 -4.03 1.99 -12.78
C SER A 175 -5.50 2.44 -12.78
N ALA A 176 -5.96 3.06 -13.86
CA ALA A 176 -7.34 3.48 -13.99
C ALA A 176 -8.31 2.29 -13.95
N ALA A 177 -7.98 1.19 -14.65
CA ALA A 177 -8.78 -0.03 -14.64
C ALA A 177 -8.84 -0.67 -13.24
N ASP A 178 -7.72 -0.73 -12.52
CA ASP A 178 -7.63 -1.26 -11.16
C ASP A 178 -8.48 -0.45 -10.19
N TRP A 179 -8.38 0.88 -10.25
CA TRP A 179 -9.17 1.76 -9.39
C TRP A 179 -10.68 1.63 -9.65
N ARG A 180 -11.09 1.57 -10.92
CA ARG A 180 -12.49 1.31 -11.28
C ARG A 180 -12.97 -0.06 -10.81
N ALA A 181 -12.14 -1.10 -10.93
CA ALA A 181 -12.46 -2.45 -10.45
C ALA A 181 -12.67 -2.45 -8.94
N PHE A 182 -11.76 -1.83 -8.16
CA PHE A 182 -11.91 -1.69 -6.71
C PHE A 182 -13.22 -1.00 -6.35
N LEU A 183 -13.50 0.18 -6.91
CA LEU A 183 -14.72 0.92 -6.62
C LEU A 183 -15.98 0.14 -7.01
N THR A 184 -15.99 -0.55 -8.16
CA THR A 184 -17.13 -1.34 -8.61
C THR A 184 -17.47 -2.44 -7.63
N GLU A 185 -16.47 -3.20 -7.16
CA GLU A 185 -16.69 -4.27 -6.20
C GLU A 185 -17.11 -3.73 -4.83
N ARG A 186 -16.47 -2.66 -4.36
CA ARG A 186 -16.86 -2.03 -3.08
C ARG A 186 -18.25 -1.41 -3.13
N ALA A 187 -18.66 -0.83 -4.29
CA ALA A 187 -20.02 -0.30 -4.46
C ALA A 187 -21.10 -1.39 -4.39
N ARG A 188 -20.77 -2.63 -4.77
CA ARG A 188 -21.66 -3.76 -4.65
C ARG A 188 -21.74 -4.29 -3.23
N GLU A 189 -20.59 -4.40 -2.57
CA GLU A 189 -20.42 -5.00 -1.25
C GLU A 189 -20.90 -4.10 -0.10
N LEU A 190 -20.79 -2.79 -0.25
CA LEU A 190 -21.23 -1.84 0.77
C LEU A 190 -22.75 -1.82 0.89
N VAL A 191 -23.22 -1.70 2.13
CA VAL A 191 -24.61 -1.28 2.44
C VAL A 191 -24.86 0.12 1.90
N ASP A 192 -26.12 0.48 1.64
CA ASP A 192 -26.46 1.86 1.28
C ASP A 192 -26.09 2.80 2.43
N GLY A 193 -25.33 3.85 2.16
CA GLY A 193 -24.78 4.74 3.19
C GLY A 193 -23.52 4.24 3.91
N GLY A 194 -23.03 3.04 3.58
CA GLY A 194 -21.72 2.56 4.04
C GLY A 194 -20.57 3.41 3.47
N GLU A 195 -19.45 3.48 4.15
CA GLU A 195 -18.36 4.39 3.78
C GLU A 195 -17.02 3.67 3.58
N LEU A 196 -16.19 4.29 2.75
CA LEU A 196 -14.76 3.95 2.58
C LEU A 196 -13.92 5.11 3.08
N VAL A 197 -12.90 4.82 3.86
CA VAL A 197 -11.82 5.75 4.21
C VAL A 197 -10.53 5.18 3.66
N LEU A 198 -9.91 5.89 2.73
CA LEU A 198 -8.80 5.38 1.92
C LEU A 198 -7.65 6.37 1.93
N THR A 199 -6.43 5.90 2.18
CA THR A 199 -5.23 6.67 1.92
C THR A 199 -4.38 5.96 0.87
N GLY A 200 -3.73 6.72 -0.01
CA GLY A 200 -2.93 6.15 -1.09
C GLY A 200 -1.84 7.08 -1.58
N GLY A 201 -0.83 6.51 -2.21
CA GLY A 201 0.20 7.30 -2.89
C GLY A 201 -0.43 8.18 -3.98
N ALA A 202 -0.01 9.44 -4.00
CA ALA A 202 -0.52 10.42 -4.94
C ALA A 202 0.62 11.16 -5.67
N SER A 203 0.29 11.84 -6.74
CA SER A 203 1.18 12.77 -7.41
C SER A 203 0.51 14.12 -7.67
N PHE A 204 1.32 15.15 -7.82
CA PHE A 204 0.86 16.44 -8.33
C PHE A 204 0.40 16.33 -9.79
N PRO A 205 -0.33 17.34 -10.31
CA PRO A 205 -0.76 17.36 -11.71
C PRO A 205 0.40 17.30 -12.71
N ASP A 206 1.60 17.73 -12.32
CA ASP A 206 2.82 17.64 -13.13
C ASP A 206 3.46 16.23 -13.13
N GLY A 207 2.88 15.27 -12.40
CA GLY A 207 3.30 13.89 -12.32
C GLY A 207 4.37 13.59 -11.28
N ARG A 208 4.80 14.58 -10.48
CA ARG A 208 5.77 14.33 -9.39
C ARG A 208 5.10 13.69 -8.19
N SER A 209 5.74 12.67 -7.65
CA SER A 209 5.28 11.93 -6.45
C SER A 209 6.06 12.31 -5.18
N GLY A 210 7.24 12.97 -5.37
CA GLY A 210 8.16 13.30 -4.30
C GLY A 210 9.15 12.20 -3.91
N ALA A 211 9.15 11.07 -4.65
CA ALA A 211 10.07 9.96 -4.42
C ALA A 211 11.10 9.77 -5.55
N GLU A 212 11.12 10.66 -6.53
CA GLU A 212 11.94 10.54 -7.72
C GLU A 212 13.44 10.43 -7.41
N GLY A 213 13.93 11.18 -6.40
CA GLY A 213 15.35 11.16 -6.00
C GLY A 213 15.81 9.79 -5.57
N LEU A 214 15.09 9.14 -4.67
CA LEU A 214 15.38 7.77 -4.22
C LEU A 214 15.35 6.78 -5.40
N PHE A 215 14.31 6.81 -6.22
CA PHE A 215 14.19 5.87 -7.33
C PHE A 215 15.20 6.13 -8.46
N MET A 216 15.70 7.36 -8.64
CA MET A 216 16.84 7.62 -9.50
C MET A 216 18.13 7.01 -8.94
N MET A 217 18.40 7.10 -7.63
CA MET A 217 19.54 6.41 -7.01
C MET A 217 19.46 4.91 -7.21
N ILE A 218 18.28 4.30 -6.97
CA ILE A 218 18.02 2.89 -7.21
C ILE A 218 18.32 2.51 -8.68
N GLN A 219 17.82 3.30 -9.64
CA GLN A 219 18.05 3.05 -11.06
C GLN A 219 19.54 3.12 -11.42
N HIS A 220 20.28 4.07 -10.85
CA HIS A 220 21.73 4.16 -11.06
C HIS A 220 22.49 2.95 -10.49
N VAL A 221 22.14 2.48 -9.29
CA VAL A 221 22.75 1.28 -8.71
C VAL A 221 22.50 0.05 -9.59
N ILE A 222 21.28 -0.12 -10.11
CA ILE A 222 20.94 -1.21 -11.02
C ILE A 222 21.77 -1.14 -12.31
N ALA A 223 21.94 0.04 -12.89
CA ALA A 223 22.75 0.23 -14.09
C ALA A 223 24.22 -0.13 -13.83
N GLU A 224 24.82 0.32 -12.72
CA GLU A 224 26.19 -0.04 -12.32
C GLU A 224 26.36 -1.55 -12.15
N MET A 225 25.40 -2.23 -11.52
CA MET A 225 25.46 -3.69 -11.36
C MET A 225 25.38 -4.44 -12.68
N VAL A 226 24.70 -3.88 -13.69
CA VAL A 226 24.73 -4.43 -15.07
C VAL A 226 26.07 -4.21 -15.72
N ASP A 227 26.65 -3.01 -15.59
CA ASP A 227 27.96 -2.69 -16.17
C ASP A 227 29.08 -3.55 -15.55
N ASP A 228 28.98 -3.85 -14.25
CA ASP A 228 29.92 -4.73 -13.52
C ASP A 228 29.67 -6.23 -13.76
N GLY A 229 28.59 -6.61 -14.44
CA GLY A 229 28.22 -7.98 -14.73
C GLY A 229 27.61 -8.77 -13.56
N GLU A 230 27.27 -8.12 -12.46
CA GLU A 230 26.61 -8.73 -11.29
C GLU A 230 25.12 -8.99 -11.56
N LEU A 231 24.47 -8.08 -12.29
CA LEU A 231 23.08 -8.18 -12.73
C LEU A 231 23.03 -8.32 -14.26
N ARG A 232 22.24 -9.25 -14.78
CA ARG A 232 22.05 -9.41 -16.21
C ARG A 232 21.11 -8.32 -16.74
N ALA A 233 21.38 -7.79 -17.94
CA ALA A 233 20.55 -6.75 -18.54
C ALA A 233 19.05 -7.16 -18.64
N GLY A 234 18.78 -8.41 -19.01
CA GLY A 234 17.41 -8.94 -19.07
C GLY A 234 16.73 -9.06 -17.70
N GLU A 235 17.49 -9.19 -16.60
CA GLU A 235 16.96 -9.13 -15.24
C GLU A 235 16.65 -7.69 -14.86
N ALA A 236 17.58 -6.76 -15.15
CA ALA A 236 17.40 -5.34 -14.89
C ALA A 236 16.15 -4.75 -15.58
N ASP A 237 15.86 -5.16 -16.81
CA ASP A 237 14.67 -4.74 -17.55
C ASP A 237 13.35 -5.14 -16.89
N ARG A 238 13.34 -6.15 -16.02
CA ARG A 238 12.17 -6.62 -15.28
C ARG A 238 12.03 -6.01 -13.88
N ILE A 239 13.08 -5.35 -13.40
CA ILE A 239 13.07 -4.69 -12.08
C ILE A 239 12.26 -3.40 -12.20
N PHE A 240 11.07 -3.40 -11.62
CA PHE A 240 10.17 -2.26 -11.61
C PHE A 240 9.36 -2.23 -10.31
N TYR A 241 9.16 -1.04 -9.75
CA TYR A 241 8.27 -0.80 -8.62
C TYR A 241 6.85 -0.61 -9.16
N PRO A 242 5.97 -1.62 -9.10
CA PRO A 242 4.75 -1.68 -9.89
C PRO A 242 3.64 -0.83 -9.25
N THR A 243 3.87 0.47 -9.17
CA THR A 243 2.92 1.43 -8.58
C THR A 243 2.59 2.51 -9.59
N TRP A 244 1.43 3.16 -9.37
CA TRP A 244 1.03 4.38 -10.02
C TRP A 244 0.48 5.35 -8.98
N ASN A 245 1.17 6.46 -8.76
CA ASN A 245 0.71 7.52 -7.86
C ASN A 245 -0.28 8.41 -8.63
N ARG A 246 -1.55 8.20 -8.38
CA ARG A 246 -2.64 8.93 -9.06
C ARG A 246 -2.63 10.39 -8.65
N THR A 247 -2.92 11.28 -9.59
CA THR A 247 -3.30 12.67 -9.29
C THR A 247 -4.66 12.69 -8.55
N MET A 248 -4.99 13.79 -7.90
CA MET A 248 -6.31 13.96 -7.27
C MET A 248 -7.45 13.76 -8.29
N ALA A 249 -7.28 14.25 -9.53
CA ALA A 249 -8.26 14.06 -10.59
C ALA A 249 -8.47 12.58 -10.96
N GLU A 250 -7.40 11.79 -11.02
CA GLU A 250 -7.49 10.33 -11.27
C GLU A 250 -8.13 9.58 -10.08
N TRP A 251 -7.89 10.04 -8.84
CA TRP A 251 -8.53 9.49 -7.66
C TRP A 251 -10.04 9.77 -7.61
N THR A 252 -10.47 11.00 -7.89
CA THR A 252 -11.86 11.43 -7.73
C THR A 252 -12.72 11.21 -8.98
N GLY A 253 -12.11 11.19 -10.18
CA GLY A 253 -12.82 11.17 -11.46
C GLY A 253 -13.89 10.08 -11.61
N PRO A 254 -13.64 8.80 -11.32
CA PRO A 254 -14.63 7.74 -11.51
C PRO A 254 -15.62 7.56 -10.33
N VAL A 255 -15.44 8.28 -9.22
CA VAL A 255 -16.08 7.98 -7.92
C VAL A 255 -17.60 8.12 -8.01
N GLU A 256 -18.10 9.24 -8.54
CA GLU A 256 -19.55 9.52 -8.61
C GLU A 256 -20.26 8.62 -9.60
N GLU A 257 -19.65 8.38 -10.77
CA GLU A 257 -20.16 7.47 -11.80
C GLU A 257 -20.35 6.04 -11.26
N LEU A 258 -19.45 5.62 -10.37
CA LEU A 258 -19.49 4.28 -9.75
C LEU A 258 -20.35 4.21 -8.48
N GLY A 259 -21.16 5.24 -8.22
CA GLY A 259 -22.19 5.23 -7.20
C GLY A 259 -21.74 5.65 -5.80
N PHE A 260 -20.68 6.46 -5.73
CA PHE A 260 -20.24 7.05 -4.47
C PHE A 260 -20.45 8.56 -4.44
N GLU A 261 -20.53 9.10 -3.24
CA GLU A 261 -20.42 10.51 -2.92
C GLU A 261 -19.04 10.77 -2.32
N VAL A 262 -18.35 11.81 -2.76
CA VAL A 262 -17.08 12.24 -2.14
C VAL A 262 -17.40 13.14 -0.97
N LEU A 263 -17.17 12.69 0.26
CA LEU A 263 -17.39 13.44 1.49
C LEU A 263 -16.18 14.29 1.88
N ALA A 264 -14.99 13.78 1.62
CA ALA A 264 -13.73 14.48 1.79
C ALA A 264 -12.68 13.96 0.79
N HIS A 265 -11.81 14.85 0.34
CA HIS A 265 -10.59 14.53 -0.39
C HIS A 265 -9.51 15.53 0.00
N GLU A 266 -8.37 15.02 0.42
CA GLU A 266 -7.25 15.83 0.89
C GLU A 266 -5.97 15.31 0.23
N LEU A 267 -5.06 16.23 -0.12
CA LEU A 267 -3.70 15.92 -0.53
C LEU A 267 -2.76 16.43 0.56
N THR A 268 -2.04 15.50 1.16
CA THR A 268 -1.06 15.80 2.21
C THR A 268 0.31 15.28 1.79
N GLY A 269 1.32 15.57 2.59
CA GLY A 269 2.65 15.02 2.43
C GLY A 269 3.09 14.29 3.68
N THR A 270 3.95 13.28 3.52
CA THR A 270 4.75 12.73 4.60
C THR A 270 6.22 12.88 4.21
N ASP A 271 6.98 13.55 5.05
CA ASP A 271 8.36 13.93 4.77
C ASP A 271 9.32 12.99 5.50
N ASP A 272 10.13 12.27 4.74
CA ASP A 272 11.11 11.36 5.31
C ASP A 272 12.24 12.14 6.05
N ALA A 273 12.51 13.37 5.65
CA ALA A 273 13.44 14.22 6.38
C ALA A 273 12.92 14.57 7.80
N GLU A 274 11.61 14.72 7.97
CA GLU A 274 10.98 14.89 9.29
C GLU A 274 10.92 13.55 10.04
N ASN A 275 10.46 12.48 9.38
CA ASN A 275 10.33 11.15 9.98
C ASN A 275 11.66 10.57 10.49
N TYR A 276 12.77 10.94 9.85
CA TYR A 276 14.13 10.50 10.17
C TYR A 276 15.07 11.67 10.57
N GLY A 277 14.52 12.81 11.02
CA GLY A 277 15.28 14.03 11.31
C GLY A 277 16.40 13.82 12.32
N GLU A 278 16.19 12.99 13.36
CA GLU A 278 17.25 12.63 14.31
C GLU A 278 18.39 11.83 13.65
N SER A 279 18.07 10.94 12.75
CA SER A 279 19.06 10.13 12.01
C SER A 279 19.86 10.99 11.05
N LEU A 280 19.23 11.96 10.38
CA LEU A 280 19.92 12.98 9.57
C LEU A 280 20.89 13.80 10.41
N ALA A 281 20.44 14.26 11.58
CA ALA A 281 21.27 15.06 12.49
C ALA A 281 22.47 14.27 13.05
N ARG A 282 22.32 12.96 13.27
CA ARG A 282 23.40 12.08 13.75
C ARG A 282 24.29 11.52 12.63
N GLY A 283 23.93 11.70 11.36
CA GLY A 283 24.64 11.09 10.23
C GLY A 283 24.41 9.59 10.09
N THR A 284 23.32 9.04 10.66
CA THR A 284 22.94 7.60 10.58
C THR A 284 21.74 7.36 9.67
N PHE A 285 21.39 8.33 8.83
CA PHE A 285 20.18 8.26 7.99
C PHE A 285 20.17 7.01 7.11
N ALA A 286 21.28 6.67 6.46
CA ALA A 286 21.34 5.49 5.60
C ALA A 286 21.06 4.19 6.36
N ASP A 287 21.60 4.05 7.58
CA ASP A 287 21.41 2.87 8.43
C ASP A 287 19.95 2.71 8.86
N ASP A 288 19.28 3.82 9.21
CA ASP A 288 17.92 3.82 9.71
C ASP A 288 16.86 3.82 8.58
N TYR A 289 17.20 4.35 7.39
CA TYR A 289 16.29 4.50 6.25
C TYR A 289 16.30 3.29 5.30
N LEU A 290 17.48 2.69 5.08
CA LEU A 290 17.61 1.55 4.16
C LEU A 290 16.68 0.36 4.51
N PRO A 291 16.43 0.01 5.79
CA PRO A 291 15.45 -1.02 6.13
C PRO A 291 14.04 -0.73 5.60
N PHE A 292 13.60 0.54 5.62
CA PHE A 292 12.33 0.94 5.02
C PHE A 292 12.35 0.74 3.48
N VAL A 293 13.41 1.22 2.82
CA VAL A 293 13.55 1.05 1.36
C VAL A 293 13.53 -0.44 1.00
N ARG A 294 14.27 -1.26 1.75
CA ARG A 294 14.30 -2.72 1.56
C ARG A 294 12.91 -3.35 1.75
N ALA A 295 12.16 -2.92 2.77
CA ALA A 295 10.82 -3.45 3.05
C ALA A 295 9.86 -3.30 1.86
N ILE A 296 9.98 -2.21 1.08
CA ILE A 296 9.09 -1.93 -0.05
C ILE A 296 9.63 -2.38 -1.42
N THR A 297 10.95 -2.59 -1.57
CA THR A 297 11.58 -2.88 -2.86
C THR A 297 12.08 -4.30 -3.03
N ASP A 298 12.43 -5.02 -1.96
CA ASP A 298 13.05 -6.35 -2.04
C ASP A 298 12.22 -7.33 -2.89
N ARG A 299 10.97 -7.60 -2.49
CA ARG A 299 10.09 -8.52 -3.21
C ARG A 299 9.72 -8.07 -4.62
N PRO A 300 9.33 -6.80 -4.86
CA PRO A 300 9.04 -6.33 -6.21
C PRO A 300 10.21 -6.45 -7.16
N PHE A 301 11.43 -6.22 -6.69
CA PHE A 301 12.62 -6.15 -7.56
C PHE A 301 13.23 -7.53 -7.82
N PHE A 302 13.53 -8.27 -6.77
CA PHE A 302 14.40 -9.45 -6.91
C PHE A 302 13.69 -10.78 -7.14
N ARG A 303 12.35 -10.80 -7.12
CA ARG A 303 11.58 -12.00 -7.49
C ARG A 303 11.78 -12.43 -8.96
N TRP A 304 12.24 -11.50 -9.83
CA TRP A 304 12.38 -11.71 -11.26
C TRP A 304 13.82 -12.05 -11.69
N LEU A 305 14.72 -12.26 -10.76
CA LEU A 305 16.03 -12.81 -11.09
C LEU A 305 15.86 -14.15 -11.77
N ASP A 306 16.73 -14.44 -12.75
CA ASP A 306 16.62 -15.62 -13.61
C ASP A 306 16.56 -16.93 -12.82
N ALA A 307 15.75 -17.88 -13.29
CA ALA A 307 15.49 -19.13 -12.58
C ALA A 307 16.73 -20.05 -12.49
N ASP A 308 17.72 -19.83 -13.35
CA ASP A 308 18.99 -20.57 -13.37
C ASP A 308 20.00 -20.07 -12.32
N ARG A 309 19.74 -18.91 -11.67
CA ARG A 309 20.53 -18.48 -10.51
C ARG A 309 20.24 -19.39 -9.31
N THR A 310 21.28 -19.75 -8.58
CA THR A 310 21.13 -20.44 -7.29
C THR A 310 20.45 -19.50 -6.25
N ILE A 311 20.00 -20.06 -5.14
CA ILE A 311 19.45 -19.27 -4.02
C ILE A 311 20.54 -18.34 -3.47
N ASP A 312 21.77 -18.81 -3.35
CA ASP A 312 22.91 -18.03 -2.84
C ASP A 312 23.28 -16.91 -3.81
N ASP A 313 23.27 -17.15 -5.13
CA ASP A 313 23.50 -16.10 -6.14
C ASP A 313 22.46 -15.00 -6.06
N ARG A 314 21.17 -15.38 -5.91
CA ARG A 314 20.08 -14.39 -5.76
C ARG A 314 20.24 -13.56 -4.48
N ALA A 315 20.58 -14.21 -3.38
CA ALA A 315 20.87 -13.53 -2.11
C ALA A 315 22.07 -12.58 -2.27
N GLY A 316 23.15 -13.04 -2.91
CA GLY A 316 24.34 -12.23 -3.16
C GLY A 316 24.06 -10.99 -4.00
N VAL A 317 23.30 -11.11 -5.11
CA VAL A 317 22.86 -9.97 -5.93
C VAL A 317 22.02 -8.97 -5.11
N THR A 318 21.11 -9.49 -4.30
CA THR A 318 20.24 -8.66 -3.48
C THR A 318 21.03 -7.88 -2.43
N GLU A 319 21.95 -8.53 -1.73
CA GLU A 319 22.79 -7.85 -0.71
C GLU A 319 23.73 -6.83 -1.36
N ALA A 320 24.39 -7.17 -2.48
CA ALA A 320 25.26 -6.25 -3.21
C ALA A 320 24.50 -4.98 -3.65
N PHE A 321 23.24 -5.12 -4.08
CA PHE A 321 22.39 -3.98 -4.41
C PHE A 321 22.18 -3.06 -3.19
N TYR A 322 21.80 -3.62 -2.04
CA TYR A 322 21.53 -2.81 -0.84
C TYR A 322 22.81 -2.20 -0.24
N GLU A 323 23.96 -2.87 -0.34
CA GLU A 323 25.25 -2.29 0.06
C GLU A 323 25.61 -1.06 -0.78
N ARG A 324 25.45 -1.14 -2.11
CA ARG A 324 25.67 0.01 -3.01
C ARG A 324 24.68 1.13 -2.76
N LEU A 325 23.41 0.80 -2.59
CA LEU A 325 22.37 1.78 -2.31
C LEU A 325 22.60 2.48 -0.97
N HIS A 326 23.01 1.75 0.07
CA HIS A 326 23.41 2.33 1.35
C HIS A 326 24.51 3.38 1.17
N GLY A 327 25.56 3.05 0.43
CA GLY A 327 26.66 3.99 0.16
C GLY A 327 26.19 5.28 -0.53
N ARG A 328 25.25 5.16 -1.48
CA ARG A 328 24.68 6.34 -2.16
C ARG A 328 23.78 7.18 -1.26
N ILE A 329 22.92 6.55 -0.46
CA ILE A 329 22.08 7.23 0.52
C ILE A 329 22.97 7.95 1.57
N ALA A 330 24.03 7.31 2.03
CA ALA A 330 24.97 7.93 2.99
C ALA A 330 25.72 9.13 2.39
N ALA A 331 26.03 9.09 1.09
CA ALA A 331 26.70 10.18 0.38
C ALA A 331 25.79 11.40 0.13
N ASP A 332 24.50 11.16 -0.13
CA ASP A 332 23.52 12.22 -0.35
C ASP A 332 22.16 11.84 0.28
N PRO A 333 22.05 11.95 1.62
CA PRO A 333 20.83 11.57 2.32
C PRO A 333 19.62 12.46 1.97
N TRP A 334 19.85 13.71 1.62
CA TRP A 334 18.78 14.65 1.27
C TRP A 334 18.15 14.34 -0.10
N ALA A 335 18.94 13.88 -1.07
CA ALA A 335 18.41 13.43 -2.35
C ALA A 335 17.65 12.10 -2.22
N ALA A 336 17.98 11.28 -1.20
CA ALA A 336 17.29 10.01 -0.93
C ALA A 336 16.01 10.20 -0.11
N ALA A 337 15.95 11.21 0.77
CA ALA A 337 14.77 11.49 1.59
C ALA A 337 13.59 11.91 0.70
N CYS A 338 12.50 11.16 0.78
CA CYS A 338 11.33 11.39 -0.04
C CYS A 338 10.36 12.37 0.65
N HIS A 339 9.66 13.16 -0.16
CA HIS A 339 8.49 13.92 0.26
C HIS A 339 7.25 13.32 -0.40
N TRP A 340 6.78 12.21 0.17
CA TRP A 340 5.67 11.45 -0.37
C TRP A 340 4.37 12.24 -0.38
N HIS A 341 3.68 12.26 -1.51
CA HIS A 341 2.34 12.80 -1.59
C HIS A 341 1.32 11.70 -1.33
N VAL A 342 0.38 12.01 -0.46
CA VAL A 342 -0.65 11.07 0.00
C VAL A 342 -2.01 11.71 -0.17
N VAL A 343 -2.91 10.99 -0.84
CA VAL A 343 -4.33 11.36 -0.86
C VAL A 343 -5.04 10.66 0.30
N THR A 344 -5.98 11.38 0.93
CA THR A 344 -7.00 10.81 1.81
C THR A 344 -8.37 11.05 1.19
N LEU A 345 -9.17 9.99 1.04
CA LEU A 345 -10.53 10.03 0.54
C LEU A 345 -11.48 9.47 1.59
N ARG A 346 -12.63 10.14 1.78
CA ARG A 346 -13.79 9.59 2.46
C ARG A 346 -14.95 9.55 1.48
N LEU A 347 -15.45 8.35 1.20
CA LEU A 347 -16.45 8.09 0.18
C LEU A 347 -17.67 7.43 0.83
N ARG A 348 -18.88 7.83 0.45
CA ARG A 348 -20.12 7.20 0.90
C ARG A 348 -20.82 6.51 -0.25
N ARG A 349 -21.28 5.28 -0.05
CA ARG A 349 -22.11 4.55 -1.00
C ARG A 349 -23.50 5.22 -1.10
N ARG A 350 -23.87 5.67 -2.31
CA ARG A 350 -25.21 6.23 -2.57
C ARG A 350 -26.27 5.11 -2.52
N PRO A 351 -27.46 5.36 -2.01
CA PRO A 351 -28.57 4.41 -2.12
C PRO A 351 -28.84 4.03 -3.59
N ARG A 352 -29.22 2.79 -3.82
CA ARG A 352 -29.66 2.31 -5.17
C ARG A 352 -31.12 2.63 -5.38
#